data_ee6bc742296fcaafcfccf83840ffc7eb
#
_entry.id   ee6bc742296fcaafcfccf83840ffc7eb
#
_cell.length_a   1.000
_cell.length_b   1.000
_cell.length_c   1.000
_cell.angle_alpha   90.00
_cell.angle_beta   90.00
_cell.angle_gamma   90.00
#
_symmetry.space_group_name_H-M   'P 1'
#
loop_
_entity.id
_entity.type
_entity.pdbx_description
1 polymer ?
#
loop_
_entity_poly.entity_id
_entity_poly.type
_entity_poly.pdbx_seq_one_letter_code
_entity_poly.pdbx_strand_id
1 'polypeptide(L)'
;MKKILILSFVATLLVACGSSSRVASKGDAVEIGYGSQDRDKVTTAVSNVKVKKTEAQTYSDMYDYLRGRVAGVTVTSDKRIIIRGIGTNSDATDPLILVDGVETTDLSGINPTDVQSVDVIKDGSSAIYGMRGANGVIIINTVGSHNN
;
A
#
# COMPACT_ATOMS: atom_id res chain seq x y z
N MET A 1 14.52 59.54 -20.13
CA MET A 1 13.65 58.47 -20.62
C MET A 1 14.28 57.05 -20.46
N LYS A 2 15.59 56.85 -20.75
CA LYS A 2 16.22 55.51 -20.56
C LYS A 2 16.26 54.97 -19.11
N LYS A 3 16.37 55.83 -18.11
CA LYS A 3 16.44 55.42 -16.67
C LYS A 3 15.09 54.95 -16.11
N ILE A 4 13.95 55.43 -16.66
CA ILE A 4 12.63 55.05 -16.24
C ILE A 4 12.25 53.68 -16.80
N LEU A 5 12.72 53.32 -17.99
CA LEU A 5 12.53 52.02 -18.62
C LEU A 5 13.26 50.88 -17.89
N ILE A 6 14.45 51.17 -17.33
CA ILE A 6 15.22 50.17 -16.58
C ILE A 6 14.55 49.88 -15.21
N LEU A 7 13.96 50.90 -14.57
CA LEU A 7 13.28 50.75 -13.29
C LEU A 7 11.99 49.93 -13.44
N SER A 8 11.28 50.04 -14.56
CA SER A 8 10.10 49.28 -14.88
C SER A 8 10.39 47.77 -15.12
N PHE A 9 11.55 47.47 -15.72
CA PHE A 9 11.93 46.07 -16.01
C PHE A 9 12.39 45.31 -14.79
N VAL A 10 12.94 45.98 -13.78
CA VAL A 10 13.36 45.33 -12.50
C VAL A 10 12.16 45.01 -11.61
N ALA A 11 11.06 45.75 -11.69
CA ALA A 11 9.86 45.54 -10.86
C ALA A 11 9.04 44.32 -11.30
N THR A 12 9.19 43.82 -12.51
CA THR A 12 8.42 42.67 -13.03
C THR A 12 9.03 41.31 -12.71
N LEU A 13 10.22 41.24 -12.12
CA LEU A 13 10.93 39.99 -11.82
C LEU A 13 10.66 39.40 -10.42
N LEU A 14 9.80 40.02 -9.59
CA LEU A 14 9.57 39.62 -8.20
C LEU A 14 8.24 38.87 -7.96
N VAL A 15 7.53 38.45 -9.01
CA VAL A 15 6.28 37.71 -8.84
C VAL A 15 6.39 36.31 -9.45
N ALA A 16 7.23 35.46 -8.90
CA ALA A 16 7.23 34.03 -9.21
C ALA A 16 7.75 33.21 -8.06
N CYS A 17 7.03 33.22 -6.94
CA CYS A 17 7.18 32.18 -5.93
C CYS A 17 5.81 31.88 -5.34
N GLY A 18 4.94 31.32 -6.16
CA GLY A 18 3.74 30.65 -5.71
C GLY A 18 4.11 29.24 -5.26
N SER A 19 4.47 29.05 -4.00
CA SER A 19 4.54 27.72 -3.41
C SER A 19 3.13 27.16 -3.34
N SER A 20 2.76 26.35 -4.31
CA SER A 20 1.57 25.51 -4.27
C SER A 20 1.78 24.46 -3.19
N SER A 21 1.41 24.76 -1.96
CA SER A 21 1.24 23.74 -0.92
C SER A 21 0.04 22.88 -1.34
N ARG A 22 0.34 21.72 -1.94
CA ARG A 22 -0.66 20.68 -2.12
C ARG A 22 -1.10 20.25 -0.73
N VAL A 23 -2.32 20.61 -0.38
CA VAL A 23 -3.00 20.04 0.77
C VAL A 23 -3.12 18.54 0.48
N ALA A 24 -2.34 17.73 1.19
CA ALA A 24 -2.46 16.28 1.13
C ALA A 24 -3.89 15.91 1.52
N SER A 25 -4.60 15.32 0.58
CA SER A 25 -5.93 14.78 0.83
C SER A 25 -5.81 13.68 1.87
N LYS A 26 -6.62 13.73 2.90
CA LYS A 26 -6.69 12.77 4.04
C LYS A 26 -6.94 11.31 3.61
N GLY A 27 -6.84 11.00 2.33
CA GLY A 27 -7.03 9.67 1.73
C GLY A 27 -5.74 8.95 1.31
N ASP A 28 -4.56 9.57 1.46
CA ASP A 28 -3.30 9.00 0.97
C ASP A 28 -2.42 8.36 2.05
N ALA A 29 -2.96 8.15 3.25
CA ALA A 29 -2.25 7.43 4.30
C ALA A 29 -2.24 5.92 4.00
N VAL A 30 -1.08 5.30 4.16
CA VAL A 30 -0.90 3.84 4.08
C VAL A 30 -0.92 3.30 5.51
N GLU A 31 -1.80 2.34 5.75
CA GLU A 31 -1.85 1.61 7.01
C GLU A 31 -0.66 0.65 7.08
N ILE A 32 0.22 0.89 8.03
CA ILE A 32 1.30 -0.02 8.38
C ILE A 32 1.02 -0.48 9.81
N GLY A 33 0.57 -1.69 10.01
CA GLY A 33 0.19 -2.41 11.25
C GLY A 33 0.34 -1.74 12.63
N TYR A 34 1.02 -0.62 12.76
CA TYR A 34 1.20 0.21 13.95
C TYR A 34 0.88 1.70 13.72
N GLY A 35 0.07 2.03 12.73
CA GLY A 35 -0.37 3.40 12.45
C GLY A 35 -0.38 3.72 10.96
N SER A 36 -0.97 4.85 10.61
CA SER A 36 -1.00 5.36 9.25
C SER A 36 0.16 6.32 9.01
N GLN A 37 0.88 6.14 7.90
CA GLN A 37 1.90 7.09 7.46
C GLN A 37 1.52 7.70 6.11
N ASP A 38 1.93 8.96 5.91
CA ASP A 38 1.77 9.63 4.62
C ASP A 38 2.57 8.89 3.55
N ARG A 39 1.93 8.62 2.42
CA ARG A 39 2.49 7.85 1.31
C ARG A 39 3.82 8.43 0.79
N ASP A 40 3.98 9.74 0.84
CA ASP A 40 5.19 10.45 0.39
C ASP A 40 6.40 10.24 1.32
N LYS A 41 6.19 9.74 2.54
CA LYS A 41 7.25 9.47 3.52
C LYS A 41 7.63 7.99 3.60
N VAL A 42 6.86 7.12 2.97
CA VAL A 42 7.15 5.69 2.94
C VAL A 42 8.13 5.42 1.81
N THR A 43 9.41 5.39 2.13
CA THR A 43 10.50 5.01 1.21
C THR A 43 10.52 3.51 0.94
N THR A 44 9.48 2.79 1.31
CA THR A 44 9.45 1.34 1.39
C THR A 44 8.59 0.74 0.29
N ALA A 45 8.93 -0.45 -0.16
CA ALA A 45 8.17 -1.20 -1.16
C ALA A 45 6.84 -1.72 -0.57
N VAL A 46 5.91 -0.80 -0.32
CA VAL A 46 4.54 -1.11 0.09
C VAL A 46 3.63 -0.99 -1.13
N SER A 47 2.92 -2.04 -1.45
CA SER A 47 1.87 -2.05 -2.47
C SER A 47 0.52 -2.01 -1.76
N ASN A 48 -0.19 -0.88 -1.89
CA ASN A 48 -1.54 -0.72 -1.35
C ASN A 48 -2.58 -0.85 -2.46
N VAL A 49 -3.59 -1.66 -2.25
CA VAL A 49 -4.74 -1.80 -3.15
C VAL A 49 -6.02 -1.55 -2.36
N LYS A 50 -6.68 -0.43 -2.67
CA LYS A 50 -8.06 -0.21 -2.18
C LYS A 50 -9.02 -1.06 -2.99
N VAL A 51 -9.83 -1.84 -2.30
CA VAL A 51 -10.80 -2.75 -2.92
C VAL A 51 -12.07 -1.99 -3.31
N LYS A 52 -12.41 -2.01 -4.59
CA LYS A 52 -13.68 -1.50 -5.07
C LYS A 52 -14.68 -2.65 -5.12
N LYS A 53 -15.84 -2.52 -4.47
CA LYS A 53 -16.88 -3.56 -4.42
C LYS A 53 -17.27 -4.09 -5.80
N THR A 54 -17.38 -3.22 -6.79
CA THR A 54 -17.73 -3.61 -8.18
C THR A 54 -16.68 -4.51 -8.83
N GLU A 55 -15.42 -4.32 -8.51
CA GLU A 55 -14.31 -5.14 -9.01
C GLU A 55 -14.19 -6.44 -8.20
N ALA A 56 -14.41 -6.36 -6.89
CA ALA A 56 -14.35 -7.51 -6.00
C ALA A 56 -15.39 -8.59 -6.32
N GLN A 57 -16.59 -8.19 -6.77
CA GLN A 57 -17.66 -9.10 -7.18
C GLN A 57 -17.29 -10.02 -8.36
N THR A 58 -16.24 -9.70 -9.11
CA THR A 58 -15.78 -10.50 -10.26
C THR A 58 -14.98 -11.72 -9.82
N TYR A 59 -14.50 -11.76 -8.58
CA TYR A 59 -13.63 -12.80 -8.06
C TYR A 59 -14.40 -13.77 -7.16
N SER A 60 -14.12 -15.06 -7.33
CA SER A 60 -14.79 -16.13 -6.59
C SER A 60 -14.32 -16.23 -5.15
N ASP A 61 -13.04 -16.01 -4.91
CA ASP A 61 -12.43 -16.05 -3.59
C ASP A 61 -11.30 -15.02 -3.43
N MET A 62 -10.78 -14.89 -2.21
CA MET A 62 -9.72 -13.93 -1.91
C MET A 62 -8.39 -14.28 -2.58
N TYR A 63 -8.11 -15.55 -2.83
CA TYR A 63 -6.89 -15.98 -3.54
C TYR A 63 -6.91 -15.53 -5.00
N ASP A 64 -8.05 -15.64 -5.67
CA ASP A 64 -8.22 -15.16 -7.05
C ASP A 64 -8.11 -13.63 -7.11
N TYR A 65 -8.66 -12.93 -6.14
CA TYR A 65 -8.52 -11.47 -6.02
C TYR A 65 -7.05 -11.07 -5.89
N LEU A 66 -6.31 -11.70 -4.98
CA LEU A 66 -4.87 -11.42 -4.78
C LEU A 66 -4.08 -11.68 -6.06
N ARG A 67 -4.32 -12.80 -6.75
CA ARG A 67 -3.66 -13.16 -8.01
C ARG A 67 -3.91 -12.13 -9.11
N GLY A 68 -5.13 -11.63 -9.22
CA GLY A 68 -5.54 -10.75 -10.32
C GLY A 68 -5.27 -9.27 -10.09
N ARG A 69 -5.22 -8.82 -8.84
CA ARG A 69 -5.26 -7.38 -8.51
C ARG A 69 -4.08 -6.88 -7.71
N VAL A 70 -3.38 -7.72 -6.99
CA VAL A 70 -2.30 -7.29 -6.09
C VAL A 70 -0.94 -7.49 -6.74
N ALA A 71 -0.31 -6.39 -7.12
CA ALA A 71 0.97 -6.42 -7.79
C ALA A 71 2.08 -7.01 -6.88
N GLY A 72 2.84 -7.95 -7.45
CA GLY A 72 3.97 -8.59 -6.76
C GLY A 72 3.56 -9.74 -5.84
N VAL A 73 2.29 -10.12 -5.82
CA VAL A 73 1.79 -11.34 -5.18
C VAL A 73 1.55 -12.41 -6.26
N THR A 74 2.00 -13.60 -5.98
CA THR A 74 1.74 -14.80 -6.80
C THR A 74 1.00 -15.80 -5.93
N VAL A 75 -0.09 -16.34 -6.44
CA VAL A 75 -0.84 -17.42 -5.78
C VAL A 75 -0.72 -18.67 -6.64
N THR A 76 -0.21 -19.73 -6.04
CA THR A 76 -0.01 -21.04 -6.67
C THR A 76 -1.33 -21.82 -6.76
N SER A 77 -1.35 -22.94 -7.48
CA SER A 77 -2.55 -23.79 -7.62
C SER A 77 -2.98 -24.44 -6.32
N ASP A 78 -2.05 -24.67 -5.42
CA ASP A 78 -2.27 -25.21 -4.06
C ASP A 78 -2.60 -24.11 -3.03
N LYS A 79 -2.95 -22.90 -3.51
CA LYS A 79 -3.33 -21.72 -2.71
C LYS A 79 -2.21 -21.14 -1.83
N ARG A 80 -0.95 -21.50 -2.09
CA ARG A 80 0.17 -20.83 -1.43
C ARG A 80 0.38 -19.44 -2.00
N ILE A 81 0.69 -18.51 -1.13
CA ILE A 81 0.91 -17.10 -1.48
C ILE A 81 2.40 -16.81 -1.42
N ILE A 82 2.95 -16.21 -2.46
CA ILE A 82 4.37 -15.84 -2.56
C ILE A 82 4.45 -14.37 -2.95
N ILE A 83 5.25 -13.60 -2.21
CA ILE A 83 5.53 -12.20 -2.55
C ILE A 83 6.80 -12.16 -3.40
N ARG A 84 6.69 -11.62 -4.62
CA ARG A 84 7.84 -11.47 -5.52
C ARG A 84 8.82 -10.43 -4.99
N GLY A 85 10.11 -10.70 -5.17
CA GLY A 85 11.20 -9.81 -4.76
C GLY A 85 11.83 -10.21 -3.42
N ILE A 86 11.24 -11.15 -2.69
CA ILE A 86 11.84 -11.74 -1.51
C ILE A 86 12.51 -13.04 -1.95
N GLY A 87 13.83 -12.98 -2.10
CA GLY A 87 14.66 -14.12 -2.45
C GLY A 87 15.05 -14.88 -1.20
N THR A 88 14.30 -15.86 -0.79
CA THR A 88 14.74 -16.83 0.20
C THR A 88 14.97 -18.18 -0.49
N ASN A 89 16.17 -18.73 -0.31
CA ASN A 89 16.49 -20.10 -0.68
C ASN A 89 15.94 -21.14 0.32
N SER A 90 14.96 -20.76 1.13
CA SER A 90 14.36 -21.63 2.12
C SER A 90 12.97 -22.09 1.64
N ASP A 91 12.62 -23.33 1.98
CA ASP A 91 11.30 -23.91 1.67
C ASP A 91 10.12 -23.17 2.34
N ALA A 92 10.40 -22.36 3.34
CA ALA A 92 9.42 -21.51 4.02
C ALA A 92 9.35 -20.14 3.35
N THR A 93 8.58 -20.03 2.26
CA THR A 93 8.41 -18.80 1.49
C THR A 93 7.07 -18.11 1.74
N ASP A 94 6.25 -18.63 2.65
CA ASP A 94 4.93 -18.09 2.93
C ASP A 94 5.03 -16.76 3.68
N PRO A 95 4.32 -15.70 3.25
CA PRO A 95 4.29 -14.42 3.93
C PRO A 95 3.46 -14.50 5.21
N LEU A 96 3.66 -13.55 6.11
CA LEU A 96 2.75 -13.33 7.23
C LEU A 96 1.47 -12.70 6.70
N ILE A 97 0.32 -13.29 7.01
CA ILE A 97 -0.98 -12.76 6.62
C ILE A 97 -1.72 -12.29 7.86
N LEU A 98 -2.15 -11.04 7.86
CA LEU A 98 -2.94 -10.42 8.91
C LEU A 98 -4.30 -10.01 8.35
N VAL A 99 -5.37 -10.45 8.98
CA VAL A 99 -6.74 -10.02 8.68
C VAL A 99 -7.26 -9.27 9.89
N ASP A 100 -7.54 -7.99 9.74
CA ASP A 100 -7.94 -7.09 10.82
C ASP A 100 -6.99 -7.17 12.05
N GLY A 101 -5.69 -7.32 11.78
CA GLY A 101 -4.64 -7.46 12.78
C GLY A 101 -4.47 -8.87 13.36
N VAL A 102 -5.30 -9.83 12.98
CA VAL A 102 -5.22 -11.22 13.43
C VAL A 102 -4.49 -12.07 12.40
N GLU A 103 -3.48 -12.81 12.83
CA GLU A 103 -2.75 -13.71 11.95
C GLU A 103 -3.62 -14.87 11.49
N THR A 104 -3.59 -15.15 10.20
CA THR A 104 -4.27 -16.27 9.57
C THR A 104 -3.39 -16.94 8.52
N THR A 105 -3.63 -18.20 8.28
CA THR A 105 -2.99 -18.98 7.19
C THR A 105 -3.96 -19.32 6.07
N ASP A 106 -5.25 -19.15 6.29
CA ASP A 106 -6.29 -19.49 5.31
C ASP A 106 -7.20 -18.30 5.04
N LEU A 107 -7.37 -17.97 3.76
CA LEU A 107 -8.22 -16.89 3.26
C LEU A 107 -9.53 -17.41 2.63
N SER A 108 -9.80 -18.72 2.69
CA SER A 108 -10.99 -19.33 2.04
C SER A 108 -12.32 -18.81 2.58
N GLY A 109 -12.32 -18.34 3.83
CA GLY A 109 -13.52 -17.78 4.48
C GLY A 109 -13.75 -16.29 4.22
N ILE A 110 -12.84 -15.61 3.48
CA ILE A 110 -12.91 -14.17 3.29
C ILE A 110 -13.51 -13.87 1.91
N ASN A 111 -14.63 -13.15 1.91
CA ASN A 111 -15.23 -12.69 0.69
C ASN A 111 -14.53 -11.38 0.23
N PRO A 112 -14.05 -11.30 -1.02
CA PRO A 112 -13.43 -10.07 -1.53
C PRO A 112 -14.30 -8.81 -1.41
N THR A 113 -15.64 -8.94 -1.42
CA THR A 113 -16.56 -7.82 -1.30
C THR A 113 -16.59 -7.21 0.10
N ASP A 114 -16.14 -7.94 1.11
CA ASP A 114 -16.08 -7.49 2.49
C ASP A 114 -14.74 -6.89 2.85
N VAL A 115 -13.79 -6.92 1.92
CA VAL A 115 -12.46 -6.34 2.08
C VAL A 115 -12.46 -4.87 1.68
N GLN A 116 -11.88 -4.02 2.51
CA GLN A 116 -11.69 -2.59 2.27
C GLN A 116 -10.37 -2.28 1.59
N SER A 117 -9.28 -2.87 2.10
CA SER A 117 -7.94 -2.69 1.54
C SER A 117 -7.06 -3.92 1.72
N VAL A 118 -6.08 -4.04 0.82
CA VAL A 118 -5.01 -5.01 0.92
C VAL A 118 -3.69 -4.27 0.82
N ASP A 119 -2.86 -4.40 1.84
CA ASP A 119 -1.52 -3.82 1.89
C ASP A 119 -0.48 -4.94 1.84
N VAL A 120 0.49 -4.82 0.95
CA VAL A 120 1.60 -5.77 0.83
C VAL A 120 2.89 -5.08 1.17
N ILE A 121 3.50 -5.50 2.27
CA ILE A 121 4.77 -4.97 2.77
C ILE A 121 5.88 -5.92 2.35
N LYS A 122 6.85 -5.36 1.62
CA LYS A 122 8.02 -6.07 1.11
C LYS A 122 9.27 -5.48 1.73
N ASP A 123 10.35 -6.26 1.70
CA ASP A 123 11.68 -5.81 2.09
C ASP A 123 11.79 -5.35 3.56
N GLY A 124 12.69 -4.39 3.83
CA GLY A 124 13.04 -3.95 5.18
C GLY A 124 11.90 -3.48 6.08
N SER A 125 10.75 -3.07 5.52
CA SER A 125 9.59 -2.67 6.32
C SER A 125 8.88 -3.82 7.01
N SER A 126 9.01 -5.03 6.50
CA SER A 126 8.47 -6.22 7.15
C SER A 126 9.23 -6.56 8.44
N ALA A 127 10.41 -5.95 8.67
CA ALA A 127 11.22 -6.13 9.87
C ALA A 127 10.49 -5.75 11.17
N ILE A 128 9.51 -4.87 11.13
CA ILE A 128 8.65 -4.55 12.30
C ILE A 128 7.87 -5.77 12.80
N TYR A 129 7.65 -6.77 11.93
CA TYR A 129 6.99 -8.03 12.26
C TYR A 129 7.99 -9.12 12.67
N GLY A 130 9.27 -8.75 12.84
CA GLY A 130 10.35 -9.65 13.22
C GLY A 130 10.58 -10.76 12.19
N MET A 131 11.01 -11.93 12.64
CA MET A 131 11.30 -13.08 11.78
C MET A 131 10.08 -13.58 10.99
N ARG A 132 8.87 -13.36 11.49
CA ARG A 132 7.62 -13.77 10.81
C ARG A 132 7.34 -12.95 9.55
N GLY A 133 7.81 -11.69 9.52
CA GLY A 133 7.72 -10.83 8.36
C GLY A 133 8.84 -11.01 7.33
N ALA A 134 9.77 -11.95 7.54
CA ALA A 134 10.94 -12.09 6.66
C ALA A 134 10.59 -12.37 5.19
N ASN A 135 9.47 -13.04 4.94
CA ASN A 135 8.97 -13.34 3.60
C ASN A 135 7.92 -12.31 3.11
N GLY A 136 7.83 -11.16 3.80
CA GLY A 136 6.85 -10.13 3.57
C GLY A 136 5.59 -10.30 4.40
N VAL A 137 4.76 -9.26 4.38
CA VAL A 137 3.51 -9.22 5.14
C VAL A 137 2.37 -8.80 4.21
N ILE A 138 1.24 -9.48 4.31
CA ILE A 138 -0.02 -9.09 3.68
C ILE A 138 -0.99 -8.70 4.77
N ILE A 139 -1.47 -7.46 4.72
CA ILE A 139 -2.48 -6.95 5.64
C ILE A 139 -3.78 -6.77 4.88
N ILE A 140 -4.83 -7.40 5.36
CA ILE A 140 -6.18 -7.33 4.81
C ILE A 140 -7.06 -6.66 5.84
N ASN A 141 -7.66 -5.55 5.48
CA ASN A 141 -8.62 -4.84 6.31
C ASN A 141 -10.02 -5.05 5.76
N THR A 142 -10.94 -5.50 6.59
CA THR A 142 -12.34 -5.68 6.21
C THR A 142 -13.17 -4.44 6.46
N VAL A 143 -14.35 -4.35 5.83
CA VAL A 143 -15.25 -3.18 5.94
C VAL A 143 -15.78 -3.00 7.37
N GLY A 144 -15.74 -4.05 8.21
CA GLY A 144 -16.18 -4.00 9.61
C GLY A 144 -15.04 -3.70 10.60
N SER A 145 -13.79 -3.67 10.15
CA SER A 145 -12.65 -3.35 10.99
C SER A 145 -12.64 -1.86 11.30
N HIS A 146 -13.16 -1.48 12.45
CA HIS A 146 -12.92 -0.17 13.01
C HIS A 146 -11.54 -0.20 13.68
N ASN A 147 -10.58 0.50 13.07
CA ASN A 147 -9.35 0.86 13.77
C ASN A 147 -9.73 1.78 14.94
N ASN A 148 -9.76 1.20 16.15
CA ASN A 148 -9.80 1.96 17.39
C ASN A 148 -8.40 2.50 17.67
#